data_17b6ed18a93652693e5ffc02191326e3
#
_entry.id   17b6ed18a93652693e5ffc02191326e3
#
_cell.length_a   1.000
_cell.length_b   1.000
_cell.length_c   1.000
_cell.angle_alpha   90.00
_cell.angle_beta   90.00
_cell.angle_gamma   90.00
#
_symmetry.space_group_name_H-M   'P 1'
#
loop_
_entity.id
_entity.type
_entity.pdbx_description
1 polymer ?
#
loop_
_entity_poly.entity_id
_entity_poly.type
_entity_poly.pdbx_seq_one_letter_code
_entity_poly.pdbx_strand_id
1 'polypeptide(L)'
;MKAMVPKGPSMNEMLRQAQKMQEEMQSKQAELEAKEYEVSAGGGVLKIKINGKNEILSIDIAPEIVDPDDIETLSDIIIAGVNEAIKKVKADADEEMKKVAGPLGGMPGIF
;
A
#
# COMPACT_ATOMS: atom_id res chain seq x y z
N MET A 1 41.39 25.07 23.52
CA MET A 1 40.52 24.98 23.41
C MET A 1 40.01 23.91 23.30
N LYS A 2 39.48 23.63 23.39
CA LYS A 2 38.92 22.70 23.38
C LYS A 2 38.33 22.32 22.29
N ALA A 3 38.53 21.28 21.95
CA ALA A 3 37.91 20.81 20.77
C ALA A 3 36.46 21.08 20.78
N MET A 4 35.96 21.44 19.66
CA MET A 4 34.57 21.67 19.56
C MET A 4 33.83 20.38 19.60
N VAL A 5 32.86 20.34 20.44
CA VAL A 5 31.96 19.20 20.49
C VAL A 5 30.87 19.41 19.47
N PRO A 6 30.60 18.42 18.64
CA PRO A 6 29.51 18.56 17.67
C PRO A 6 28.20 18.82 18.33
N LYS A 7 27.42 19.67 17.74
CA LYS A 7 26.12 20.02 18.27
C LYS A 7 25.07 18.99 17.95
N GLY A 8 25.24 18.25 16.92
CA GLY A 8 24.28 17.24 16.50
C GLY A 8 24.47 15.93 17.21
N PRO A 9 23.69 14.94 16.85
CA PRO A 9 23.84 13.61 17.42
C PRO A 9 25.18 12.99 17.04
N SER A 10 25.67 12.13 17.91
CA SER A 10 26.90 11.39 17.62
C SER A 10 26.66 10.39 16.49
N MET A 11 27.76 9.86 15.98
CA MET A 11 27.65 8.82 14.94
C MET A 11 26.85 7.64 15.44
N ASN A 12 27.05 7.25 16.69
CA ASN A 12 26.29 6.13 17.25
C ASN A 12 24.80 6.43 17.35
N GLU A 13 24.48 7.66 17.69
CA GLU A 13 23.07 8.05 17.76
C GLU A 13 22.43 8.08 16.37
N MET A 14 23.18 8.55 15.38
CA MET A 14 22.70 8.58 14.02
C MET A 14 22.44 7.18 13.50
N LEU A 15 23.35 6.25 13.79
CA LEU A 15 23.18 4.86 13.39
C LEU A 15 21.97 4.23 14.07
N ARG A 16 21.79 4.56 15.35
CA ARG A 16 20.64 4.04 16.09
C ARG A 16 19.33 4.55 15.52
N GLN A 17 19.28 5.83 15.17
CA GLN A 17 18.09 6.42 14.58
C GLN A 17 17.81 5.79 13.21
N ALA A 18 18.85 5.55 12.43
CA ALA A 18 18.68 4.92 11.12
C ALA A 18 18.16 3.51 11.26
N GLN A 19 18.68 2.76 12.22
CA GLN A 19 18.20 1.40 12.49
C GLN A 19 16.76 1.40 12.93
N LYS A 20 16.41 2.33 13.80
CA LYS A 20 15.03 2.44 14.29
C LYS A 20 14.07 2.75 13.15
N MET A 21 14.44 3.69 12.29
CA MET A 21 13.63 4.03 11.14
C MET A 21 13.46 2.82 10.22
N GLN A 22 14.53 2.09 9.99
CA GLN A 22 14.46 0.91 9.15
C GLN A 22 13.52 -0.13 9.73
N GLU A 23 13.60 -0.35 11.04
CA GLU A 23 12.71 -1.29 11.73
C GLU A 23 11.27 -0.85 11.63
N GLU A 24 11.02 0.44 11.80
CA GLU A 24 9.66 0.98 11.69
C GLU A 24 9.12 0.80 10.27
N MET A 25 9.95 1.01 9.26
CA MET A 25 9.54 0.83 7.88
C MET A 25 9.24 -0.63 7.57
N GLN A 26 10.08 -1.54 8.07
CA GLN A 26 9.85 -2.97 7.87
C GLN A 26 8.58 -3.43 8.57
N SER A 27 8.36 -2.95 9.78
CA SER A 27 7.18 -3.28 10.54
C SER A 27 5.93 -2.75 9.85
N LYS A 28 5.99 -1.53 9.35
CA LYS A 28 4.88 -0.93 8.62
C LYS A 28 4.60 -1.68 7.33
N GLN A 29 5.64 -2.08 6.62
CA GLN A 29 5.48 -2.85 5.40
C GLN A 29 4.80 -4.18 5.67
N ALA A 30 5.21 -4.89 6.73
CA ALA A 30 4.59 -6.15 7.10
C ALA A 30 3.11 -5.95 7.46
N GLU A 31 2.82 -4.88 8.18
CA GLU A 31 1.45 -4.53 8.54
C GLU A 31 0.61 -4.26 7.31
N LEU A 32 1.16 -3.51 6.35
CA LEU A 32 0.45 -3.20 5.11
C LEU A 32 0.23 -4.43 4.26
N GLU A 33 1.20 -5.34 4.23
CA GLU A 33 1.07 -6.58 3.47
C GLU A 33 -0.05 -7.48 4.01
N ALA A 34 -0.27 -7.42 5.31
CA ALA A 34 -1.31 -8.20 5.96
C ALA A 34 -2.69 -7.53 5.90
N LYS A 35 -2.72 -6.25 5.52
CA LYS A 35 -3.96 -5.49 5.50
C LYS A 35 -4.86 -5.95 4.36
N GLU A 36 -6.15 -5.95 4.60
CA GLU A 36 -7.13 -6.34 3.59
C GLU A 36 -7.92 -5.14 3.13
N TYR A 37 -8.23 -5.13 1.85
CA TYR A 37 -8.97 -4.04 1.22
C TYR A 37 -10.15 -4.63 0.45
N GLU A 38 -11.22 -3.87 0.36
CA GLU A 38 -12.38 -4.27 -0.42
C GLU A 38 -12.73 -3.17 -1.40
N VAL A 39 -13.02 -3.55 -2.64
CA VAL A 39 -13.47 -2.62 -3.66
C VAL A 39 -14.71 -3.19 -4.33
N SER A 40 -15.53 -2.30 -4.89
CA SER A 40 -16.69 -2.68 -5.67
C SER A 40 -16.57 -2.15 -7.08
N ALA A 41 -17.18 -2.84 -8.01
CA ALA A 41 -17.23 -2.40 -9.40
C ALA A 41 -18.62 -2.66 -9.95
N GLY A 42 -18.94 -2.00 -11.07
CA GLY A 42 -20.22 -2.20 -11.75
C GLY A 42 -21.43 -1.82 -10.91
N GLY A 43 -21.30 -0.81 -10.04
CA GLY A 43 -22.41 -0.42 -9.19
C GLY A 43 -22.66 -1.35 -8.02
N GLY A 44 -21.67 -2.12 -7.62
CA GLY A 44 -21.78 -3.03 -6.48
C GLY A 44 -22.07 -4.47 -6.85
N VAL A 45 -22.17 -4.77 -8.15
CA VAL A 45 -22.42 -6.15 -8.59
C VAL A 45 -21.19 -7.03 -8.50
N LEU A 46 -20.03 -6.43 -8.35
CA LEU A 46 -18.77 -7.14 -8.15
C LEU A 46 -18.08 -6.57 -6.93
N LYS A 47 -17.67 -7.43 -6.01
CA LYS A 47 -16.88 -7.02 -4.84
C LYS A 47 -15.62 -7.86 -4.79
N ILE A 48 -14.49 -7.19 -4.62
CA ILE A 48 -13.19 -7.84 -4.61
C ILE A 48 -12.50 -7.55 -3.30
N LYS A 49 -11.99 -8.59 -2.66
CA LYS A 49 -11.14 -8.46 -1.48
C LYS A 49 -9.72 -8.78 -1.90
N ILE A 50 -8.77 -7.90 -1.53
CA ILE A 50 -7.38 -8.01 -1.89
C ILE A 50 -6.53 -7.68 -0.67
N ASN A 51 -5.36 -8.27 -0.55
CA ASN A 51 -4.47 -7.91 0.56
C ASN A 51 -3.34 -7.01 0.06
N GLY A 52 -2.51 -6.57 1.00
CA GLY A 52 -1.41 -5.66 0.68
C GLY A 52 -0.29 -6.27 -0.15
N LYS A 53 -0.33 -7.57 -0.37
CA LYS A 53 0.60 -8.25 -1.27
C LYS A 53 0.05 -8.37 -2.68
N ASN A 54 -1.07 -7.70 -2.95
CA ASN A 54 -1.75 -7.77 -4.24
C ASN A 54 -2.28 -9.17 -4.56
N GLU A 55 -2.63 -9.90 -3.52
CA GLU A 55 -3.28 -11.19 -3.69
C GLU A 55 -4.78 -11.01 -3.60
N ILE A 56 -5.48 -11.48 -4.61
CA ILE A 56 -6.95 -11.45 -4.60
C ILE A 56 -7.43 -12.55 -3.69
N LEU A 57 -8.16 -12.18 -2.64
CA LEU A 57 -8.62 -13.14 -1.64
C LEU A 57 -10.01 -13.67 -1.95
N SER A 58 -10.87 -12.85 -2.52
CA SER A 58 -12.19 -13.28 -2.92
C SER A 58 -12.78 -12.35 -3.97
N ILE A 59 -13.67 -12.88 -4.77
CA ILE A 59 -14.46 -12.11 -5.71
C ILE A 59 -15.89 -12.55 -5.55
N ASP A 60 -16.76 -11.60 -5.16
CA ASP A 60 -18.20 -11.83 -5.06
C ASP A 60 -18.86 -11.28 -6.31
N ILE A 61 -19.53 -12.13 -7.04
CA ILE A 61 -20.18 -11.76 -8.29
C ILE A 61 -21.69 -11.91 -8.12
N ALA A 62 -22.43 -10.83 -8.37
CA ALA A 62 -23.88 -10.91 -8.33
C ALA A 62 -24.36 -11.80 -9.47
N PRO A 63 -25.24 -12.78 -9.19
CA PRO A 63 -25.65 -13.72 -10.23
C PRO A 63 -26.28 -13.05 -11.45
N GLU A 64 -26.92 -11.91 -11.28
CA GLU A 64 -27.61 -11.25 -12.38
C GLU A 64 -26.67 -10.74 -13.48
N ILE A 65 -25.37 -10.61 -13.21
CA ILE A 65 -24.42 -10.19 -14.25
C ILE A 65 -23.75 -11.36 -14.94
N VAL A 66 -24.06 -12.58 -14.54
CA VAL A 66 -23.49 -13.77 -15.15
C VAL A 66 -24.42 -14.20 -16.26
N ASP A 67 -24.15 -13.71 -17.46
CA ASP A 67 -24.93 -13.96 -18.64
C ASP A 67 -24.05 -14.69 -19.67
N PRO A 68 -24.36 -15.97 -19.97
CA PRO A 68 -23.56 -16.73 -20.93
C PRO A 68 -23.50 -16.10 -22.32
N ASP A 69 -24.50 -15.25 -22.64
CA ASP A 69 -24.52 -14.58 -23.93
C ASP A 69 -23.78 -13.25 -23.93
N ASP A 70 -23.26 -12.83 -22.78
CA ASP A 70 -22.54 -11.57 -22.68
C ASP A 70 -21.36 -11.69 -21.71
N ILE A 71 -20.47 -12.59 -22.06
CA ILE A 71 -19.25 -12.81 -21.24
C ILE A 71 -18.33 -11.60 -21.26
N GLU A 72 -18.36 -10.83 -22.34
CA GLU A 72 -17.50 -9.67 -22.49
C GLU A 72 -17.77 -8.62 -21.41
N THR A 73 -19.04 -8.32 -21.12
CA THR A 73 -19.39 -7.38 -20.07
C THR A 73 -18.88 -7.86 -18.71
N LEU A 74 -19.06 -9.14 -18.41
CA LEU A 74 -18.56 -9.71 -17.16
C LEU A 74 -17.04 -9.57 -17.08
N SER A 75 -16.35 -9.89 -18.15
CA SER A 75 -14.90 -9.79 -18.22
C SER A 75 -14.42 -8.36 -17.95
N ASP A 76 -15.10 -7.39 -18.59
CA ASP A 76 -14.74 -5.98 -18.43
C ASP A 76 -14.92 -5.49 -16.99
N ILE A 77 -16.00 -5.93 -16.36
CA ILE A 77 -16.26 -5.56 -14.96
C ILE A 77 -15.21 -6.14 -14.03
N ILE A 78 -14.81 -7.39 -14.26
CA ILE A 78 -13.77 -8.04 -13.49
C ILE A 78 -12.43 -7.31 -13.65
N ILE A 79 -12.08 -6.98 -14.89
CA ILE A 79 -10.84 -6.24 -15.16
C ILE A 79 -10.85 -4.88 -14.42
N ALA A 80 -11.94 -4.16 -14.53
CA ALA A 80 -12.07 -2.87 -13.86
C ALA A 80 -11.94 -3.01 -12.35
N GLY A 81 -12.59 -4.01 -11.79
CA GLY A 81 -12.55 -4.25 -10.34
C GLY A 81 -11.18 -4.63 -9.84
N VAL A 82 -10.50 -5.53 -10.54
CA VAL A 82 -9.15 -5.95 -10.16
C VAL A 82 -8.18 -4.79 -10.24
N ASN A 83 -8.25 -4.01 -11.32
CA ASN A 83 -7.36 -2.87 -11.47
C ASN A 83 -7.62 -1.81 -10.40
N GLU A 84 -8.86 -1.59 -10.03
CA GLU A 84 -9.21 -0.66 -8.96
C GLU A 84 -8.69 -1.15 -7.61
N ALA A 85 -8.77 -2.46 -7.37
CA ALA A 85 -8.26 -3.06 -6.14
C ALA A 85 -6.76 -2.85 -6.01
N ILE A 86 -6.02 -3.07 -7.09
CA ILE A 86 -4.57 -2.89 -7.11
C ILE A 86 -4.21 -1.42 -6.86
N LYS A 87 -4.95 -0.50 -7.48
CA LYS A 87 -4.73 0.92 -7.26
C LYS A 87 -4.94 1.32 -5.80
N LYS A 88 -5.96 0.76 -5.19
CA LYS A 88 -6.28 1.07 -3.79
C LYS A 88 -5.16 0.62 -2.86
N VAL A 89 -4.64 -0.58 -3.07
CA VAL A 89 -3.52 -1.10 -2.29
C VAL A 89 -2.32 -0.19 -2.44
N LYS A 90 -1.98 0.16 -3.68
CA LYS A 90 -0.82 0.99 -3.95
C LYS A 90 -0.95 2.38 -3.34
N ALA A 91 -2.10 2.99 -3.49
CA ALA A 91 -2.33 4.34 -2.95
C ALA A 91 -2.21 4.36 -1.43
N ASP A 92 -2.80 3.37 -0.77
CA ASP A 92 -2.73 3.29 0.69
C ASP A 92 -1.31 3.01 1.16
N ALA A 93 -0.61 2.10 0.49
CA ALA A 93 0.76 1.77 0.84
C ALA A 93 1.67 2.99 0.70
N ASP A 94 1.54 3.73 -0.40
CA ASP A 94 2.34 4.93 -0.63
C ASP A 94 2.08 5.98 0.45
N GLU A 95 0.83 6.17 0.80
CA GLU A 95 0.45 7.15 1.81
C GLU A 95 0.96 6.76 3.20
N GLU A 96 0.83 5.49 3.57
CA GLU A 96 1.26 5.01 4.87
C GLU A 96 2.79 5.02 5.00
N MET A 97 3.49 4.72 3.92
CA MET A 97 4.96 4.77 3.95
C MET A 97 5.47 6.20 4.05
N LYS A 98 4.77 7.16 3.47
CA LYS A 98 5.13 8.57 3.64
C LYS A 98 5.05 9.00 5.09
N LYS A 99 4.07 8.51 5.81
CA LYS A 99 3.94 8.83 7.23
C LYS A 99 5.11 8.30 8.05
N VAL A 100 5.56 7.09 7.73
CA VAL A 100 6.70 6.49 8.44
C VAL A 100 7.99 7.20 8.08
N ALA A 101 8.19 7.51 6.80
CA ALA A 101 9.40 8.18 6.35
C ALA A 101 9.50 9.62 6.88
N GLY A 102 8.36 10.23 7.19
CA GLY A 102 8.32 11.58 7.75
C GLY A 102 9.00 12.60 6.86
N PRO A 103 9.88 13.44 7.42
CA PRO A 103 10.52 14.49 6.63
C PRO A 103 11.31 13.97 5.44
N LEU A 104 11.87 12.77 5.54
CA LEU A 104 12.64 12.20 4.44
C LEU A 104 11.75 11.88 3.24
N GLY A 105 10.55 11.44 3.51
CA GLY A 105 9.61 11.09 2.45
C GLY A 105 9.16 12.29 1.64
N GLY A 106 9.28 13.49 2.21
CA GLY A 106 8.87 14.70 1.51
C GLY A 106 9.98 15.38 0.74
N MET A 107 11.18 14.84 0.73
CA MET A 107 12.32 15.47 0.07
C MET A 107 12.37 15.08 -1.40
N PRO A 108 12.32 16.08 -2.29
CA PRO A 108 12.40 15.78 -3.73
C PRO A 108 13.78 15.23 -4.09
N GLY A 109 13.79 14.36 -5.07
CA GLY A 109 15.03 13.80 -5.57
C GLY A 109 15.53 12.58 -4.85
N ILE A 110 14.90 12.21 -3.75
CA ILE A 110 15.27 11.00 -3.04
C ILE A 110 14.60 9.78 -3.66
N PHE A 111 13.48 9.98 -4.27
CA PHE A 111 12.70 8.90 -4.86
C PHE A 111 12.56 9.04 -6.37
#